data_7c0f35b6cda8b9fe1a9449584c85c9af
#
_entry.id   7c0f35b6cda8b9fe1a9449584c85c9af
#
_cell.length_a   1.000
_cell.length_b   1.000
_cell.length_c   1.000
_cell.angle_alpha   90.00
_cell.angle_beta   90.00
_cell.angle_gamma   90.00
#
_symmetry.space_group_name_H-M   'P 1'
#
loop_
_entity.id
_entity.type
_entity.pdbx_description
1 polymer ?
#
loop_
_entity_poly.entity_id
_entity_poly.type
_entity_poly.pdbx_seq_one_letter_code
_entity_poly.pdbx_strand_id
1 'polypeptide(L)'
;MGNETIKFDPTAIEILRASMPHVPFDGWGEVALLAGANDCGHDAEVVRTAFPRGATDAIALHSRLADQSMVEAFLELSERPEKVHLTIRQLVLLRLETAQPDKDAIRRAVSVLAMPVNAKLSAKLLYETVDSMWRAAGQRDTDFSFYTKRGTLGAVYSATMLAWLADNSSNLDKTVGFLDRRLADVAKIPRSVSYTHLRAHET
;
A
#
# COMPACT_ATOMS: atom_id res chain seq x y z
N MET A 1 19.28 12.27 -9.40
CA MET A 1 19.64 11.51 -8.19
C MET A 1 18.89 10.21 -8.27
N GLY A 2 19.61 9.09 -8.29
CA GLY A 2 19.11 7.79 -8.65
C GLY A 2 17.99 7.30 -7.73
N ASN A 3 17.10 6.55 -8.35
CA ASN A 3 16.10 5.74 -7.67
C ASN A 3 16.88 4.67 -6.88
N GLU A 4 17.12 4.87 -5.57
CA GLU A 4 17.60 3.80 -4.72
C GLU A 4 16.53 2.73 -4.70
N THR A 5 16.67 1.76 -5.58
CA THR A 5 15.90 0.51 -5.53
C THR A 5 16.20 -0.12 -4.18
N ILE A 6 15.24 -0.16 -3.28
CA ILE A 6 15.39 -0.85 -2.00
C ILE A 6 15.71 -2.31 -2.36
N LYS A 7 16.98 -2.71 -2.13
CA LYS A 7 17.37 -4.10 -2.31
C LYS A 7 16.83 -4.90 -1.14
N PHE A 8 15.79 -5.66 -1.40
CA PHE A 8 15.33 -6.67 -0.46
C PHE A 8 16.26 -7.89 -0.50
N ASP A 9 16.36 -8.57 0.64
CA ASP A 9 17.09 -9.84 0.70
C ASP A 9 16.41 -10.87 -0.22
N PRO A 10 17.10 -11.41 -1.23
CA PRO A 10 16.55 -12.40 -2.15
C PRO A 10 16.00 -13.63 -1.44
N THR A 11 16.67 -14.09 -0.38
CA THR A 11 16.24 -15.25 0.41
C THR A 11 14.92 -14.97 1.14
N ALA A 12 14.77 -13.74 1.69
CA ALA A 12 13.51 -13.34 2.32
C ALA A 12 12.36 -13.26 1.30
N ILE A 13 12.62 -12.80 0.07
CA ILE A 13 11.63 -12.77 -1.01
C ILE A 13 11.22 -14.20 -1.40
N GLU A 14 12.19 -15.09 -1.55
CA GLU A 14 11.95 -16.50 -1.92
C GLU A 14 11.07 -17.19 -0.90
N ILE A 15 11.45 -17.14 0.39
CA ILE A 15 10.67 -17.70 1.48
C ILE A 15 9.28 -17.08 1.54
N LEU A 16 9.16 -15.74 1.44
CA LEU A 16 7.86 -15.07 1.45
C LEU A 16 6.95 -15.59 0.34
N ARG A 17 7.46 -15.66 -0.90
CA ARG A 17 6.67 -16.15 -2.05
C ARG A 17 6.22 -17.58 -1.86
N ALA A 18 7.10 -18.46 -1.38
CA ALA A 18 6.77 -19.85 -1.06
C ALA A 18 5.77 -19.95 0.10
N SER A 19 5.75 -18.99 1.03
CA SER A 19 4.79 -18.96 2.14
C SER A 19 3.38 -18.51 1.74
N MET A 20 3.22 -17.79 0.62
CA MET A 20 1.92 -17.20 0.23
C MET A 20 0.78 -18.22 0.10
N PRO A 21 0.96 -19.45 -0.44
CA PRO A 21 -0.09 -20.46 -0.49
C PRO A 21 -0.53 -20.97 0.90
N HIS A 22 0.33 -20.88 1.91
CA HIS A 22 0.06 -21.33 3.28
C HIS A 22 -0.67 -20.27 4.10
N VAL A 23 -0.42 -18.98 3.84
CA VAL A 23 -0.98 -17.85 4.61
C VAL A 23 -2.51 -17.87 4.70
N PRO A 24 -3.30 -18.19 3.66
CA PRO A 24 -4.76 -18.27 3.77
C PRO A 24 -5.27 -19.30 4.79
N PHE A 25 -4.48 -20.31 5.14
CA PHE A 25 -4.83 -21.37 6.09
C PHE A 25 -4.21 -21.13 7.46
N ASP A 26 -2.92 -20.89 7.51
CA ASP A 26 -2.11 -20.84 8.74
C ASP A 26 -1.92 -19.40 9.27
N GLY A 27 -2.31 -18.39 8.50
CA GLY A 27 -2.06 -16.99 8.83
C GLY A 27 -0.62 -16.56 8.54
N TRP A 28 -0.31 -15.30 8.89
CA TRP A 28 1.03 -14.70 8.71
C TRP A 28 2.03 -15.11 9.80
N GLY A 29 1.86 -16.26 10.42
CA GLY A 29 2.69 -16.71 11.54
C GLY A 29 3.90 -17.54 11.14
N GLU A 30 4.60 -18.02 12.16
CA GLU A 30 5.77 -18.89 12.01
C GLU A 30 5.46 -20.15 11.21
N VAL A 31 4.25 -20.71 11.37
CA VAL A 31 3.83 -21.95 10.68
C VAL A 31 3.90 -21.77 9.16
N ALA A 32 3.28 -20.72 8.61
CA ALA A 32 3.31 -20.44 7.19
C ALA A 32 4.72 -20.12 6.66
N LEU A 33 5.52 -19.39 7.46
CA LEU A 33 6.89 -19.03 7.07
C LEU A 33 7.82 -20.25 7.05
N LEU A 34 7.67 -21.16 8.02
CA LEU A 34 8.44 -22.43 8.05
C LEU A 34 8.01 -23.37 6.93
N ALA A 35 6.72 -23.45 6.62
CA ALA A 35 6.22 -24.23 5.49
C ALA A 35 6.82 -23.71 4.17
N GLY A 36 6.74 -22.39 3.90
CA GLY A 36 7.32 -21.80 2.72
C GLY A 36 8.85 -21.96 2.63
N ALA A 37 9.56 -21.83 3.76
CA ALA A 37 10.99 -22.07 3.82
C ALA A 37 11.34 -23.51 3.44
N ASN A 38 10.62 -24.48 3.98
CA ASN A 38 10.78 -25.89 3.67
C ASN A 38 10.53 -26.18 2.17
N ASP A 39 9.50 -25.53 1.58
CA ASP A 39 9.16 -25.67 0.14
C ASP A 39 10.31 -25.18 -0.77
N CYS A 40 11.11 -24.22 -0.34
CA CYS A 40 12.28 -23.71 -1.08
C CYS A 40 13.63 -24.18 -0.50
N GLY A 41 13.63 -25.15 0.42
CA GLY A 41 14.85 -25.81 0.90
C GLY A 41 15.65 -25.04 1.95
N HIS A 42 15.02 -24.08 2.64
CA HIS A 42 15.62 -23.34 3.75
C HIS A 42 15.20 -23.91 5.11
N ASP A 43 16.07 -23.76 6.09
CA ASP A 43 15.79 -24.20 7.47
C ASP A 43 15.18 -23.09 8.33
N ALA A 44 14.77 -23.46 9.55
CA ALA A 44 14.15 -22.54 10.49
C ALA A 44 15.06 -21.40 10.96
N GLU A 45 16.39 -21.55 10.88
CA GLU A 45 17.33 -20.50 11.27
C GLU A 45 17.38 -19.39 10.21
N VAL A 46 17.29 -19.77 8.95
CA VAL A 46 17.17 -18.82 7.83
C VAL A 46 15.88 -18.00 7.98
N VAL A 47 14.75 -18.63 8.35
CA VAL A 47 13.49 -17.93 8.62
C VAL A 47 13.64 -16.91 9.75
N ARG A 48 14.25 -17.27 10.86
CA ARG A 48 14.48 -16.35 11.99
C ARG A 48 15.38 -15.19 11.62
N THR A 49 16.35 -15.41 10.75
CA THR A 49 17.24 -14.36 10.24
C THR A 49 16.53 -13.43 9.27
N ALA A 50 15.75 -13.98 8.33
CA ALA A 50 15.02 -13.20 7.32
C ALA A 50 13.83 -12.42 7.93
N PHE A 51 13.16 -12.98 8.94
CA PHE A 51 11.97 -12.41 9.56
C PHE A 51 12.08 -12.39 11.10
N PRO A 52 12.98 -11.59 11.68
CA PRO A 52 13.24 -11.59 13.12
C PRO A 52 12.01 -11.19 13.97
N ARG A 53 11.06 -10.46 13.41
CA ARG A 53 9.75 -10.15 14.04
C ARG A 53 8.61 -10.98 13.46
N GLY A 54 8.91 -12.07 12.76
CA GLY A 54 7.94 -13.00 12.19
C GLY A 54 6.93 -12.34 11.26
N ALA A 55 5.64 -12.51 11.59
CA ALA A 55 4.52 -12.02 10.79
C ALA A 55 4.62 -10.56 10.35
N THR A 56 5.09 -9.68 11.24
CA THR A 56 5.16 -8.24 10.94
C THR A 56 6.22 -7.90 9.91
N ASP A 57 7.34 -8.63 9.88
CA ASP A 57 8.38 -8.44 8.86
C ASP A 57 7.94 -9.01 7.52
N ALA A 58 7.28 -10.18 7.51
CA ALA A 58 6.74 -10.80 6.31
C ALA A 58 5.65 -9.92 5.67
N ILE A 59 4.71 -9.39 6.45
CA ILE A 59 3.67 -8.46 5.99
C ILE A 59 4.32 -7.18 5.44
N ALA A 60 5.34 -6.64 6.11
CA ALA A 60 6.02 -5.43 5.65
C ALA A 60 6.76 -5.66 4.32
N LEU A 61 7.42 -6.80 4.16
CA LEU A 61 8.08 -7.16 2.90
C LEU A 61 7.05 -7.35 1.79
N HIS A 62 5.95 -8.09 2.03
CA HIS A 62 4.86 -8.28 1.06
C HIS A 62 4.27 -6.95 0.61
N SER A 63 3.98 -6.03 1.53
CA SER A 63 3.44 -4.70 1.20
C SER A 63 4.36 -3.92 0.27
N ARG A 64 5.67 -3.92 0.55
CA ARG A 64 6.66 -3.20 -0.25
C ARG A 64 6.88 -3.81 -1.63
N LEU A 65 6.86 -5.14 -1.73
CA LEU A 65 6.92 -5.82 -3.03
C LEU A 65 5.67 -5.50 -3.88
N ALA A 66 4.50 -5.44 -3.25
CA ALA A 66 3.29 -5.05 -3.94
C ALA A 66 3.29 -3.57 -4.37
N ASP A 67 3.93 -2.67 -3.60
CA ASP A 67 4.14 -1.28 -4.01
C ASP A 67 5.12 -1.19 -5.20
N GLN A 68 6.16 -2.02 -5.23
CA GLN A 68 7.07 -2.13 -6.36
C GLN A 68 6.35 -2.64 -7.61
N SER A 69 5.57 -3.73 -7.49
CA SER A 69 4.79 -4.28 -8.61
C SER A 69 3.77 -3.27 -9.16
N MET A 70 3.13 -2.47 -8.32
CA MET A 70 2.27 -1.36 -8.74
C MET A 70 3.02 -0.36 -9.61
N VAL A 71 4.22 0.05 -9.19
CA VAL A 71 5.03 1.04 -9.92
C VAL A 71 5.52 0.44 -11.25
N GLU A 72 5.97 -0.80 -11.25
CA GLU A 72 6.39 -1.52 -12.46
C GLU A 72 5.23 -1.62 -13.45
N ALA A 73 4.06 -2.08 -13.02
CA ALA A 73 2.86 -2.15 -13.86
C ALA A 73 2.44 -0.78 -14.41
N PHE A 74 2.58 0.28 -13.62
CA PHE A 74 2.31 1.64 -14.08
C PHE A 74 3.31 2.11 -15.16
N LEU A 75 4.58 1.75 -15.02
CA LEU A 75 5.62 2.10 -16.00
C LEU A 75 5.47 1.33 -17.32
N GLU A 76 4.86 0.15 -17.30
CA GLU A 76 4.58 -0.69 -18.47
C GLU A 76 3.34 -0.25 -19.26
N LEU A 77 2.52 0.65 -18.71
CA LEU A 77 1.35 1.17 -19.44
C LEU A 77 1.78 1.86 -20.74
N SER A 78 1.15 1.46 -21.85
CA SER A 78 1.36 2.07 -23.18
C SER A 78 0.93 3.54 -23.20
N GLU A 79 -0.15 3.86 -22.49
CA GLU A 79 -0.67 5.20 -22.32
C GLU A 79 -0.86 5.51 -20.85
N ARG A 80 -0.19 6.55 -20.34
CA ARG A 80 -0.30 7.00 -18.96
C ARG A 80 -1.14 8.27 -18.88
N PRO A 81 -2.05 8.38 -17.88
CA PRO A 81 -2.83 9.59 -17.72
C PRO A 81 -1.94 10.81 -17.46
N GLU A 82 -2.21 11.91 -18.14
CA GLU A 82 -1.48 13.18 -17.96
C GLU A 82 -1.91 13.91 -16.66
N LYS A 83 -3.20 13.78 -16.30
CA LYS A 83 -3.75 14.49 -15.14
C LYS A 83 -3.44 13.72 -13.86
N VAL A 84 -2.85 14.39 -12.87
CA VAL A 84 -2.41 13.80 -11.59
C VAL A 84 -3.50 12.98 -10.90
N HIS A 85 -4.75 13.48 -10.84
CA HIS A 85 -5.83 12.74 -10.19
C HIS A 85 -6.20 11.44 -10.92
N LEU A 86 -6.09 11.40 -12.26
CA LEU A 86 -6.28 10.19 -13.05
C LEU A 86 -5.11 9.22 -12.89
N THR A 87 -3.89 9.76 -12.80
CA THR A 87 -2.68 8.98 -12.49
C THR A 87 -2.80 8.31 -11.11
N ILE A 88 -3.20 9.06 -10.08
CA ILE A 88 -3.42 8.51 -8.74
C ILE A 88 -4.52 7.44 -8.75
N ARG A 89 -5.64 7.69 -9.45
CA ARG A 89 -6.69 6.69 -9.65
C ARG A 89 -6.15 5.39 -10.24
N GLN A 90 -5.37 5.50 -11.31
CA GLN A 90 -4.76 4.35 -11.98
C GLN A 90 -3.81 3.59 -11.07
N LEU A 91 -2.95 4.29 -10.32
CA LEU A 91 -2.03 3.67 -9.37
C LEU A 91 -2.76 2.92 -8.25
N VAL A 92 -3.84 3.48 -7.71
CA VAL A 92 -4.66 2.77 -6.70
C VAL A 92 -5.26 1.49 -7.29
N LEU A 93 -5.80 1.54 -8.51
CA LEU A 93 -6.35 0.35 -9.17
C LEU A 93 -5.27 -0.69 -9.44
N LEU A 94 -4.14 -0.33 -10.03
CA LEU A 94 -3.02 -1.24 -10.28
C LEU A 94 -2.52 -1.90 -8.99
N ARG A 95 -2.47 -1.15 -7.88
CA ARG A 95 -2.07 -1.70 -6.57
C ARG A 95 -3.00 -2.80 -6.07
N LEU A 96 -4.30 -2.67 -6.34
CA LEU A 96 -5.30 -3.66 -5.96
C LEU A 96 -5.38 -4.82 -6.97
N GLU A 97 -5.26 -4.54 -8.26
CA GLU A 97 -5.26 -5.53 -9.34
C GLU A 97 -4.06 -6.47 -9.23
N THR A 98 -2.85 -5.93 -9.06
CA THR A 98 -1.63 -6.74 -8.88
C THR A 98 -1.66 -7.57 -7.60
N ALA A 99 -2.39 -7.13 -6.58
CA ALA A 99 -2.57 -7.82 -5.31
C ALA A 99 -3.74 -8.84 -5.31
N GLN A 100 -4.50 -8.93 -6.39
CA GLN A 100 -5.69 -9.80 -6.45
C GLN A 100 -5.42 -11.27 -6.14
N PRO A 101 -4.30 -11.90 -6.59
CA PRO A 101 -3.98 -13.28 -6.22
C PRO A 101 -3.82 -13.49 -4.72
N ASP A 102 -3.36 -12.47 -4.00
CA ASP A 102 -3.03 -12.54 -2.57
C ASP A 102 -4.16 -11.98 -1.67
N LYS A 103 -5.36 -11.79 -2.21
CA LYS A 103 -6.46 -11.09 -1.52
C LYS A 103 -6.79 -11.67 -0.15
N ASP A 104 -6.81 -12.99 0.00
CA ASP A 104 -7.10 -13.65 1.28
C ASP A 104 -5.95 -13.47 2.28
N ALA A 105 -4.71 -13.54 1.82
CA ALA A 105 -3.55 -13.23 2.65
C ALA A 105 -3.56 -11.76 3.10
N ILE A 106 -3.92 -10.84 2.23
CA ILE A 106 -4.04 -9.40 2.55
C ILE A 106 -5.16 -9.16 3.57
N ARG A 107 -6.29 -9.85 3.47
CA ARG A 107 -7.36 -9.78 4.48
C ARG A 107 -6.85 -10.14 5.87
N ARG A 108 -6.03 -11.19 5.98
CA ARG A 108 -5.38 -11.58 7.24
C ARG A 108 -4.33 -10.56 7.69
N ALA A 109 -3.54 -9.99 6.75
CA ALA A 109 -2.57 -8.95 7.06
C ALA A 109 -3.24 -7.70 7.65
N VAL A 110 -4.36 -7.26 7.07
CA VAL A 110 -5.14 -6.13 7.59
C VAL A 110 -5.61 -6.39 9.02
N SER A 111 -6.03 -7.61 9.35
CA SER A 111 -6.41 -7.98 10.71
C SER A 111 -5.24 -7.91 11.70
N VAL A 112 -4.05 -8.35 11.29
CA VAL A 112 -2.82 -8.24 12.10
C VAL A 112 -2.43 -6.78 12.29
N LEU A 113 -2.45 -5.98 11.22
CA LEU A 113 -2.08 -4.55 11.25
C LEU A 113 -3.09 -3.68 12.02
N ALA A 114 -4.35 -4.12 12.16
CA ALA A 114 -5.37 -3.43 12.94
C ALA A 114 -5.17 -3.56 14.46
N MET A 115 -4.31 -4.48 14.93
CA MET A 115 -4.00 -4.59 16.36
C MET A 115 -3.25 -3.35 16.86
N PRO A 116 -3.59 -2.79 18.03
CA PRO A 116 -2.97 -1.58 18.55
C PRO A 116 -1.44 -1.63 18.63
N VAL A 117 -0.87 -2.80 18.96
CA VAL A 117 0.57 -3.02 19.02
C VAL A 117 1.26 -2.80 17.67
N ASN A 118 0.55 -2.97 16.56
CA ASN A 118 1.05 -2.82 15.20
C ASN A 118 0.70 -1.45 14.58
N ALA A 119 0.05 -0.53 15.32
CA ALA A 119 -0.42 0.76 14.78
C ALA A 119 0.70 1.57 14.11
N LYS A 120 1.91 1.59 14.71
CA LYS A 120 3.07 2.29 14.14
C LYS A 120 3.51 1.67 12.81
N LEU A 121 3.51 0.33 12.72
CA LEU A 121 3.86 -0.38 11.47
C LEU A 121 2.79 -0.13 10.42
N SER A 122 1.51 -0.23 10.78
CA SER A 122 0.38 0.02 9.89
C SER A 122 0.44 1.42 9.27
N ALA A 123 0.63 2.45 10.10
CA ALA A 123 0.78 3.83 9.63
C ALA A 123 2.01 4.00 8.71
N LYS A 124 3.13 3.35 9.04
CA LYS A 124 4.35 3.39 8.22
C LYS A 124 4.12 2.78 6.85
N LEU A 125 3.53 1.58 6.77
CA LEU A 125 3.28 0.89 5.50
C LEU A 125 2.28 1.67 4.64
N LEU A 126 1.23 2.22 5.24
CA LEU A 126 0.29 3.10 4.54
C LEU A 126 0.99 4.31 3.95
N TYR A 127 1.86 4.97 4.73
CA TYR A 127 2.64 6.11 4.26
C TYR A 127 3.57 5.72 3.11
N GLU A 128 4.29 4.60 3.21
CA GLU A 128 5.19 4.09 2.16
C GLU A 128 4.44 3.86 0.84
N THR A 129 3.26 3.20 0.89
CA THR A 129 2.41 2.97 -0.28
C THR A 129 1.94 4.28 -0.93
N VAL A 130 1.42 5.21 -0.12
CA VAL A 130 0.94 6.51 -0.60
C VAL A 130 2.08 7.36 -1.19
N ASP A 131 3.25 7.35 -0.56
CA ASP A 131 4.42 8.06 -1.05
C ASP A 131 4.91 7.48 -2.38
N SER A 132 4.88 6.15 -2.54
CA SER A 132 5.19 5.48 -3.81
C SER A 132 4.24 5.92 -4.93
N MET A 133 2.92 6.01 -4.65
CA MET A 133 1.93 6.51 -5.60
C MET A 133 2.22 7.96 -6.02
N TRP A 134 2.50 8.85 -5.05
CA TRP A 134 2.79 10.26 -5.35
C TRP A 134 4.08 10.44 -6.14
N ARG A 135 5.12 9.67 -5.82
CA ARG A 135 6.39 9.68 -6.57
C ARG A 135 6.20 9.16 -8.00
N ALA A 136 5.45 8.07 -8.18
CA ALA A 136 5.13 7.52 -9.50
C ALA A 136 4.30 8.51 -10.35
N ALA A 137 3.44 9.31 -9.70
CA ALA A 137 2.71 10.39 -10.36
C ALA A 137 3.56 11.64 -10.66
N GLY A 138 4.88 11.60 -10.43
CA GLY A 138 5.79 12.71 -10.73
C GLY A 138 5.73 13.88 -9.75
N GLN A 139 5.01 13.75 -8.64
CA GLN A 139 4.85 14.82 -7.66
C GLN A 139 5.98 14.78 -6.63
N ARG A 140 6.79 15.83 -6.61
CA ARG A 140 7.95 16.00 -5.70
C ARG A 140 7.78 17.20 -4.76
N ASP A 141 6.55 17.67 -4.56
CA ASP A 141 6.27 18.82 -3.69
C ASP A 141 6.79 18.57 -2.27
N THR A 142 7.40 19.59 -1.68
CA THR A 142 7.94 19.57 -0.30
C THR A 142 7.24 20.58 0.61
N ASP A 143 6.16 21.21 0.14
CA ASP A 143 5.42 22.25 0.86
C ASP A 143 4.35 21.65 1.84
N PHE A 144 3.64 22.52 2.56
CA PHE A 144 2.58 22.12 3.50
C PHE A 144 1.48 21.29 2.85
N SER A 145 1.25 21.44 1.54
CA SER A 145 0.28 20.64 0.78
C SER A 145 0.70 19.16 0.67
N PHE A 146 1.99 18.87 0.84
CA PHE A 146 2.56 17.53 0.81
C PHE A 146 1.91 16.57 1.82
N TYR A 147 1.82 16.99 3.09
CA TYR A 147 1.25 16.16 4.15
C TYR A 147 -0.26 16.00 4.00
N THR A 148 -0.97 17.07 3.65
CA THR A 148 -2.43 17.04 3.46
C THR A 148 -2.82 16.14 2.31
N LYS A 149 -2.14 16.23 1.16
CA LYS A 149 -2.38 15.39 -0.01
C LYS A 149 -2.15 13.90 0.31
N ARG A 150 -1.06 13.57 1.02
CA ARG A 150 -0.74 12.20 1.42
C ARG A 150 -1.73 11.65 2.44
N GLY A 151 -2.10 12.43 3.45
CA GLY A 151 -3.12 12.04 4.43
C GLY A 151 -4.47 11.75 3.78
N THR A 152 -4.89 12.62 2.87
CA THR A 152 -6.15 12.45 2.12
C THR A 152 -6.12 11.20 1.24
N LEU A 153 -5.03 10.98 0.50
CA LEU A 153 -4.87 9.77 -0.31
C LEU A 153 -4.82 8.52 0.56
N GLY A 154 -4.14 8.59 1.71
CA GLY A 154 -4.11 7.48 2.68
C GLY A 154 -5.50 7.07 3.14
N ALA A 155 -6.37 8.03 3.44
CA ALA A 155 -7.75 7.76 3.82
C ALA A 155 -8.56 7.15 2.65
N VAL A 156 -8.43 7.71 1.43
CA VAL A 156 -9.09 7.18 0.22
C VAL A 156 -8.61 5.76 -0.09
N TYR A 157 -7.31 5.53 -0.08
CA TYR A 157 -6.72 4.22 -0.36
C TYR A 157 -7.16 3.18 0.69
N SER A 158 -7.07 3.49 1.99
CA SER A 158 -7.49 2.57 3.05
C SER A 158 -8.97 2.19 2.94
N ALA A 159 -9.84 3.18 2.70
CA ALA A 159 -11.27 2.93 2.50
C ALA A 159 -11.54 2.08 1.24
N THR A 160 -10.79 2.34 0.14
CA THR A 160 -10.92 1.59 -1.11
C THR A 160 -10.40 0.16 -0.95
N MET A 161 -9.30 -0.05 -0.22
CA MET A 161 -8.79 -1.38 0.11
C MET A 161 -9.83 -2.20 0.88
N LEU A 162 -10.50 -1.63 1.88
CA LEU A 162 -11.56 -2.32 2.61
C LEU A 162 -12.76 -2.66 1.70
N ALA A 163 -13.15 -1.74 0.81
CA ALA A 163 -14.20 -1.99 -0.18
C ALA A 163 -13.79 -3.13 -1.14
N TRP A 164 -12.53 -3.13 -1.60
CA TRP A 164 -11.97 -4.19 -2.45
C TRP A 164 -11.94 -5.55 -1.73
N LEU A 165 -11.54 -5.61 -0.46
CA LEU A 165 -11.57 -6.85 0.30
C LEU A 165 -12.99 -7.44 0.42
N ALA A 166 -14.01 -6.60 0.44
CA ALA A 166 -15.42 -7.00 0.46
C ALA A 166 -16.03 -7.25 -0.93
N ASP A 167 -15.33 -6.84 -2.01
CA ASP A 167 -15.81 -6.97 -3.39
C ASP A 167 -15.55 -8.37 -3.93
N ASN A 168 -16.63 -9.11 -4.22
CA ASN A 168 -16.59 -10.44 -4.82
C ASN A 168 -16.94 -10.42 -6.32
N SER A 169 -17.02 -9.23 -6.95
CA SER A 169 -17.25 -9.13 -8.39
C SER A 169 -15.99 -9.52 -9.18
N SER A 170 -16.19 -10.08 -10.37
CA SER A 170 -15.07 -10.56 -11.23
C SER A 170 -14.23 -9.41 -11.78
N ASN A 171 -14.81 -8.21 -11.93
CA ASN A 171 -14.22 -7.08 -12.65
C ASN A 171 -13.85 -5.90 -11.72
N LEU A 172 -13.92 -6.08 -10.40
CA LEU A 172 -13.71 -5.00 -9.41
C LEU A 172 -14.65 -3.78 -9.60
N ASP A 173 -15.80 -3.95 -10.27
CA ASP A 173 -16.69 -2.83 -10.62
C ASP A 173 -17.16 -2.04 -9.39
N LYS A 174 -17.44 -2.73 -8.28
CA LYS A 174 -17.83 -2.09 -7.02
C LYS A 174 -16.68 -1.29 -6.42
N THR A 175 -15.47 -1.82 -6.48
CA THR A 175 -14.25 -1.17 -6.00
C THR A 175 -13.93 0.06 -6.83
N VAL A 176 -13.99 -0.04 -8.17
CA VAL A 176 -13.79 1.08 -9.10
C VAL A 176 -14.80 2.19 -8.83
N GLY A 177 -16.08 1.84 -8.77
CA GLY A 177 -17.14 2.82 -8.49
C GLY A 177 -17.02 3.45 -7.09
N PHE A 178 -16.53 2.71 -6.10
CA PHE A 178 -16.24 3.25 -4.77
C PHE A 178 -15.09 4.27 -4.82
N LEU A 179 -13.97 3.91 -5.44
CA LEU A 179 -12.80 4.79 -5.59
C LEU A 179 -13.19 6.10 -6.30
N ASP A 180 -13.92 6.01 -7.40
CA ASP A 180 -14.34 7.18 -8.19
C ASP A 180 -15.18 8.16 -7.35
N ARG A 181 -16.12 7.66 -6.56
CA ARG A 181 -16.90 8.49 -5.62
C ARG A 181 -16.02 9.16 -4.58
N ARG A 182 -15.06 8.42 -3.97
CA ARG A 182 -14.15 9.00 -2.95
C ARG A 182 -13.25 10.08 -3.53
N LEU A 183 -12.71 9.87 -4.73
CA LEU A 183 -11.90 10.89 -5.41
C LEU A 183 -12.73 12.13 -5.78
N ALA A 184 -13.98 11.94 -6.22
CA ALA A 184 -14.88 13.05 -6.51
C ALA A 184 -15.24 13.85 -5.24
N ASP A 185 -15.44 13.18 -4.10
CA ASP A 185 -15.72 13.85 -2.82
C ASP A 185 -14.51 14.71 -2.37
N VAL A 186 -13.29 14.18 -2.50
CA VAL A 186 -12.05 14.94 -2.21
C VAL A 186 -11.93 16.17 -3.11
N ALA A 187 -12.27 16.06 -4.39
CA ALA A 187 -12.21 17.17 -5.32
C ALA A 187 -13.20 18.31 -4.99
N LYS A 188 -14.29 18.00 -4.26
CA LYS A 188 -15.31 18.99 -3.82
C LYS A 188 -14.91 19.75 -2.55
N ILE A 189 -13.89 19.27 -1.80
CA ILE A 189 -13.43 19.97 -0.59
C ILE A 189 -12.86 21.34 -1.00
N PRO A 190 -13.46 22.47 -0.61
CA PRO A 190 -12.96 23.79 -0.98
C PRO A 190 -11.53 23.97 -0.45
N ARG A 191 -10.64 24.56 -1.24
CA ARG A 191 -9.33 25.03 -0.79
C ARG A 191 -9.48 26.26 0.11
N SER A 192 -10.38 26.24 1.06
CA SER A 192 -10.65 27.34 1.99
C SER A 192 -9.76 27.21 3.23
N VAL A 193 -8.47 27.59 3.07
CA VAL A 193 -7.80 28.32 4.13
C VAL A 193 -7.52 29.70 3.56
N SER A 194 -8.56 30.51 3.51
CA SER A 194 -8.45 31.94 3.36
C SER A 194 -7.83 32.46 4.66
N TYR A 195 -6.64 33.03 4.55
CA TYR A 195 -6.02 33.82 5.62
C TYR A 195 -7.02 34.87 6.09
N THR A 196 -7.54 34.72 7.31
CA THR A 196 -8.24 35.79 8.00
C THR A 196 -7.14 36.83 8.35
N HIS A 197 -7.02 37.86 7.53
CA HIS A 197 -6.30 39.04 7.88
C HIS A 197 -6.90 39.63 9.17
N LEU A 198 -6.21 39.42 10.29
CA LEU A 198 -6.39 40.24 11.48
C LEU A 198 -6.01 41.66 11.09
N ARG A 199 -7.00 42.46 10.76
CA ARG A 199 -6.87 43.92 10.65
C ARG A 199 -6.65 44.42 12.06
N ALA A 200 -5.41 44.77 12.39
CA ALA A 200 -5.11 45.57 13.56
C ALA A 200 -5.80 46.94 13.37
N HIS A 201 -6.76 47.24 14.23
CA HIS A 201 -7.24 48.60 14.41
C HIS A 201 -6.21 49.33 15.23
N GLU A 202 -5.47 50.21 14.58
CA GLU A 202 -4.82 51.34 15.23
C GLU A 202 -5.90 52.38 15.55
N THR A 203 -6.02 52.71 16.78
CA THR A 203 -6.43 54.02 17.29
C THR A 203 -5.65 54.32 18.54
#